data_ec0151d7a426849bd21c39c3684c7f3f
#
_entry.id   ec0151d7a426849bd21c39c3684c7f3f
#
_cell.length_a   1.000
_cell.length_b   1.000
_cell.length_c   1.000
_cell.angle_alpha   90.00
_cell.angle_beta   90.00
_cell.angle_gamma   90.00
#
_symmetry.space_group_name_H-M   'P 1'
#
loop_
_entity.id
_entity.type
_entity.pdbx_description
1 polymer ?
#
loop_
_entity_poly.entity_id
_entity_poly.type
_entity_poly.pdbx_seq_one_letter_code
_entity_poly.pdbx_strand_id
1 'polypeptide(L)'
;VGIVARTPEEGTLATEGPPTIGPTNGLRRNDMIILVANLGSTSFKYRLYDLPDRSTTGGEKELARGGVERIGAPESRVYARAGGSDLEMVMPVPDHAVALRAALEQLTGNGGPLGSIDEVAAVGFKAVHGGRVSGVVRVTPDVLAAMEEMREVAPAHNPPYVKAMRLLAEKLPKVPLVAAFETGFHATIPPRNGLYAVPTEWVEKHRVRRFGFHGASHRYVAGRLSELETKRPLRAVSCHLGGSSSICWIRDGKSVGTSMGMSPQSGLPQNNRAGDLDPFALLHVAKATGRSFEDLLVELSGKAGLAGMSGTSGDMRDLEEAAAAGNTRARTAIDVYVGSIRHWLGAGIVELGGLDCIAF
;
A
#
# COMPACT_ATOMS: atom_id res chain seq x y z
N VAL A 1 6.23 12.78 -4.55
CA VAL A 1 6.95 12.68 -3.26
C VAL A 1 7.93 13.83 -3.23
N GLY A 2 7.58 14.92 -2.53
CA GLY A 2 8.47 16.05 -2.32
C GLY A 2 9.42 15.74 -1.15
N ILE A 3 10.71 15.87 -1.37
CA ILE A 3 11.74 15.78 -0.33
C ILE A 3 12.15 17.22 -0.01
N VAL A 4 11.94 17.65 1.23
CA VAL A 4 12.44 18.95 1.70
C VAL A 4 13.79 18.71 2.36
N ALA A 5 14.87 18.86 1.57
CA ALA A 5 16.25 18.96 2.08
C ALA A 5 16.64 20.44 2.22
N ARG A 6 17.50 20.77 3.20
CA ARG A 6 18.17 22.09 3.25
C ARG A 6 19.04 22.24 2.00
N THR A 7 18.91 23.35 1.30
CA THR A 7 19.66 23.67 0.08
C THR A 7 21.14 23.91 0.35
N PRO A 8 22.04 23.34 -0.43
CA PRO A 8 23.32 23.93 -0.80
C PRO A 8 23.20 24.69 -2.13
N GLU A 9 24.07 25.68 -2.31
CA GLU A 9 24.12 26.68 -3.36
C GLU A 9 24.18 26.15 -4.81
N GLU A 10 23.74 27.00 -5.73
CA GLU A 10 23.56 26.78 -7.17
C GLU A 10 24.82 26.33 -7.92
N GLY A 11 24.71 25.20 -8.61
CA GLY A 11 25.65 24.79 -9.65
C GLY A 11 24.90 24.58 -10.97
N THR A 12 25.31 25.30 -12.01
CA THR A 12 24.77 25.31 -13.38
C THR A 12 24.70 23.93 -14.02
N LEU A 13 23.54 23.54 -14.51
CA LEU A 13 23.31 22.31 -15.30
C LEU A 13 23.32 22.62 -16.79
N ALA A 14 24.13 21.83 -17.53
CA ALA A 14 24.15 21.82 -18.98
C ALA A 14 22.95 21.00 -19.52
N THR A 15 22.30 21.51 -20.56
CA THR A 15 21.15 20.89 -21.23
C THR A 15 21.61 19.96 -22.33
N GLU A 16 21.33 18.65 -22.21
CA GLU A 16 21.38 17.73 -23.33
C GLU A 16 19.95 17.40 -23.82
N GLY A 17 19.77 17.37 -25.14
CA GLY A 17 18.49 17.19 -25.82
C GLY A 17 17.98 15.72 -25.78
N PRO A 18 16.70 15.48 -26.17
CA PRO A 18 16.07 14.16 -26.02
C PRO A 18 16.61 13.12 -27.00
N PRO A 19 16.78 11.84 -26.59
CA PRO A 19 17.25 10.78 -27.47
C PRO A 19 16.17 10.32 -28.45
N THR A 20 16.58 10.13 -29.69
CA THR A 20 15.79 9.57 -30.81
C THR A 20 15.63 8.06 -30.65
N ILE A 21 14.41 7.57 -30.85
CA ILE A 21 14.04 6.15 -30.79
C ILE A 21 14.44 5.48 -32.14
N GLY A 22 15.36 4.53 -32.09
CA GLY A 22 15.69 3.63 -33.20
C GLY A 22 14.89 2.32 -33.13
N PRO A 23 14.84 1.51 -34.21
CA PRO A 23 13.93 0.38 -34.36
C PRO A 23 14.25 -0.77 -33.38
N THR A 24 13.19 -1.40 -32.84
CA THR A 24 13.21 -2.54 -31.92
C THR A 24 13.88 -3.77 -32.57
N ASN A 25 15.11 -4.06 -32.21
CA ASN A 25 15.78 -5.34 -32.48
C ASN A 25 15.59 -6.28 -31.28
N GLY A 26 15.29 -7.55 -31.61
CA GLY A 26 14.96 -8.70 -30.81
C GLY A 26 15.46 -8.72 -29.35
N LEU A 27 14.53 -8.95 -28.43
CA LEU A 27 14.77 -9.20 -27.02
C LEU A 27 15.84 -10.30 -26.84
N ARG A 28 16.93 -10.00 -26.15
CA ARG A 28 17.89 -11.01 -25.70
C ARG A 28 17.24 -11.84 -24.59
N ARG A 29 17.21 -13.15 -24.73
CA ARG A 29 16.53 -14.15 -23.90
C ARG A 29 17.06 -14.30 -22.45
N ASN A 30 17.52 -13.25 -21.80
CA ASN A 30 17.95 -13.28 -20.39
C ASN A 30 17.14 -12.36 -19.48
N ASP A 31 16.09 -11.76 -19.98
CA ASP A 31 15.29 -10.79 -19.23
C ASP A 31 14.20 -11.52 -18.44
N MET A 32 14.06 -11.19 -17.15
CA MET A 32 13.10 -11.82 -16.26
C MET A 32 11.79 -11.03 -16.27
N ILE A 33 10.77 -11.57 -16.92
CA ILE A 33 9.46 -10.93 -17.01
C ILE A 33 8.67 -11.19 -15.72
N ILE A 34 8.28 -10.12 -15.02
CA ILE A 34 7.53 -10.17 -13.78
C ILE A 34 6.18 -9.48 -13.93
N LEU A 35 5.11 -10.18 -13.61
CA LEU A 35 3.77 -9.61 -13.49
C LEU A 35 3.53 -9.17 -12.04
N VAL A 36 3.26 -7.89 -11.83
CA VAL A 36 2.87 -7.34 -10.52
C VAL A 36 1.36 -7.16 -10.47
N ALA A 37 0.72 -7.82 -9.52
CA ALA A 37 -0.72 -7.79 -9.31
C ALA A 37 -1.09 -7.03 -8.02
N ASN A 38 -1.99 -6.05 -8.15
CA ASN A 38 -2.54 -5.29 -7.03
C ASN A 38 -4.06 -5.40 -7.05
N LEU A 39 -4.63 -6.00 -6.01
CA LEU A 39 -6.06 -6.21 -5.90
C LEU A 39 -6.66 -5.25 -4.87
N GLY A 40 -7.73 -4.59 -5.28
CA GLY A 40 -8.63 -3.88 -4.37
C GLY A 40 -9.94 -4.66 -4.21
N SER A 41 -10.82 -4.23 -3.32
CA SER A 41 -12.13 -4.84 -3.11
C SER A 41 -12.97 -4.88 -4.39
N THR A 42 -12.89 -3.82 -5.20
CA THR A 42 -13.64 -3.65 -6.46
C THR A 42 -12.71 -3.32 -7.64
N SER A 43 -11.42 -3.61 -7.55
CA SER A 43 -10.47 -3.32 -8.61
C SER A 43 -9.37 -4.38 -8.70
N PHE A 44 -8.85 -4.55 -9.89
CA PHE A 44 -7.66 -5.32 -10.18
C PHE A 44 -6.75 -4.47 -11.05
N LYS A 45 -5.50 -4.25 -10.64
CA LYS A 45 -4.50 -3.50 -11.42
C LYS A 45 -3.27 -4.35 -11.59
N TYR A 46 -2.65 -4.28 -12.76
CA TYR A 46 -1.41 -5.01 -13.03
C TYR A 46 -0.37 -4.13 -13.72
N ARG A 47 0.89 -4.53 -13.56
CA ARG A 47 2.01 -4.05 -14.35
C ARG A 47 2.90 -5.22 -14.74
N LEU A 48 3.39 -5.21 -15.96
CA LEU A 48 4.34 -6.17 -16.48
C LEU A 48 5.68 -5.49 -16.63
N TYR A 49 6.69 -6.03 -16.00
CA TYR A 49 8.05 -5.52 -16.06
C TYR A 49 8.99 -6.54 -16.68
N ASP A 50 9.90 -6.03 -17.49
CA ASP A 50 11.13 -6.68 -17.88
C ASP A 50 12.23 -6.21 -16.94
N LEU A 51 12.78 -7.14 -16.14
CA LEU A 51 13.83 -6.85 -15.18
C LEU A 51 15.17 -7.30 -15.75
N PRO A 52 16.18 -6.42 -15.79
CA PRO A 52 17.53 -6.82 -16.16
C PRO A 52 18.10 -7.81 -15.16
N ASP A 53 19.12 -8.54 -15.55
CA ASP A 53 19.83 -9.47 -14.66
C ASP A 53 20.20 -8.80 -13.32
N ARG A 54 20.11 -9.57 -12.23
CA ARG A 54 20.25 -9.15 -10.82
C ARG A 54 21.49 -8.32 -10.49
N SER A 55 22.42 -8.16 -11.43
CA SER A 55 23.66 -7.40 -11.25
C SER A 55 23.52 -5.88 -11.43
N THR A 56 22.40 -5.38 -11.93
CA THR A 56 22.16 -3.95 -12.17
C THR A 56 21.03 -3.41 -11.31
N THR A 57 21.32 -2.45 -10.45
CA THR A 57 20.31 -1.62 -9.79
C THR A 57 19.79 -0.57 -10.76
N GLY A 58 18.52 -0.63 -11.08
CA GLY A 58 17.89 0.23 -12.08
C GLY A 58 17.91 -0.39 -13.47
N GLY A 59 16.97 -0.01 -14.31
CA GLY A 59 16.84 -0.51 -15.67
C GLY A 59 15.61 -1.41 -15.88
N GLU A 60 14.73 -1.52 -14.88
CA GLU A 60 13.42 -2.14 -15.04
C GLU A 60 12.61 -1.40 -16.11
N LYS A 61 12.12 -2.14 -17.10
CA LYS A 61 11.30 -1.62 -18.19
C LYS A 61 9.86 -2.06 -17.98
N GLU A 62 8.94 -1.10 -17.87
CA GLU A 62 7.50 -1.39 -17.90
C GLU A 62 7.10 -1.77 -19.33
N LEU A 63 6.68 -3.01 -19.55
CA LEU A 63 6.20 -3.53 -20.85
C LEU A 63 4.72 -3.26 -21.05
N ALA A 64 3.92 -3.36 -19.97
CA ALA A 64 2.50 -3.11 -19.99
C ALA A 64 1.98 -2.73 -18.59
N ARG A 65 0.87 -2.04 -18.58
CA ARG A 65 0.04 -1.83 -17.39
C ARG A 65 -1.43 -1.83 -17.77
N GLY A 66 -2.27 -2.23 -16.84
CA GLY A 66 -3.70 -2.24 -17.07
C GLY A 66 -4.47 -2.55 -15.81
N GLY A 67 -5.76 -2.73 -15.97
CA GLY A 67 -6.62 -3.09 -14.86
C GLY A 67 -8.09 -3.09 -15.19
N VAL A 68 -8.85 -3.43 -14.16
CA VAL A 68 -10.30 -3.40 -14.12
C VAL A 68 -10.72 -2.60 -12.90
N GLU A 69 -11.59 -1.65 -13.07
CA GLU A 69 -12.18 -0.85 -12.00
C GLU A 69 -13.69 -1.08 -11.93
N ARG A 70 -14.28 -0.95 -10.73
CA ARG A 70 -15.70 -1.18 -10.45
C ARG A 70 -16.13 -2.63 -10.71
N ILE A 71 -15.31 -3.61 -10.33
CA ILE A 71 -15.65 -5.04 -10.40
C ILE A 71 -16.91 -5.28 -9.56
N GLY A 72 -17.87 -6.02 -10.11
CA GLY A 72 -19.17 -6.28 -9.51
C GLY A 72 -20.25 -5.23 -9.85
N ALA A 73 -19.89 -4.11 -10.48
CA ALA A 73 -20.86 -3.16 -10.98
C ALA A 73 -21.39 -3.56 -12.37
N PRO A 74 -22.56 -3.04 -12.79
CA PRO A 74 -23.08 -3.27 -14.15
C PRO A 74 -22.12 -2.80 -15.25
N GLU A 75 -21.35 -1.75 -14.96
CA GLU A 75 -20.35 -1.17 -15.84
C GLU A 75 -18.99 -1.12 -15.12
N SER A 76 -18.05 -1.91 -15.61
CA SER A 76 -16.67 -1.93 -15.16
C SER A 76 -15.79 -1.31 -16.25
N ARG A 77 -14.83 -0.47 -15.85
CA ARG A 77 -13.82 0.07 -16.76
C ARG A 77 -12.67 -0.92 -16.87
N VAL A 78 -12.40 -1.41 -18.09
CA VAL A 78 -11.28 -2.29 -18.41
C VAL A 78 -10.30 -1.52 -19.27
N TYR A 79 -9.05 -1.43 -18.87
CA TYR A 79 -8.03 -0.67 -19.59
C TYR A 79 -6.70 -1.40 -19.62
N ALA A 80 -5.93 -1.18 -20.70
CA ALA A 80 -4.56 -1.63 -20.84
C ALA A 80 -3.73 -0.64 -21.66
N ARG A 81 -2.45 -0.56 -21.33
CA ARG A 81 -1.45 0.17 -22.13
C ARG A 81 -0.26 -0.73 -22.35
N ALA A 82 0.10 -0.96 -23.61
CA ALA A 82 1.25 -1.76 -24.01
C ALA A 82 1.79 -1.28 -25.36
N GLY A 83 3.11 -1.22 -25.52
CA GLY A 83 3.73 -0.92 -26.81
C GLY A 83 3.32 0.42 -27.46
N GLY A 84 2.88 1.41 -26.65
CA GLY A 84 2.38 2.69 -27.16
C GLY A 84 0.91 2.68 -27.57
N SER A 85 0.20 1.57 -27.42
CA SER A 85 -1.24 1.44 -27.66
C SER A 85 -2.01 1.47 -26.35
N ASP A 86 -3.12 2.21 -26.32
CA ASP A 86 -4.05 2.28 -25.21
C ASP A 86 -5.35 1.59 -25.61
N LEU A 87 -5.80 0.67 -24.77
CA LEU A 87 -7.12 0.04 -24.84
C LEU A 87 -7.96 0.54 -23.66
N GLU A 88 -9.17 0.95 -23.93
CA GLU A 88 -10.15 1.25 -22.89
C GLU A 88 -11.53 0.78 -23.35
N MET A 89 -12.23 0.05 -22.49
CA MET A 89 -13.58 -0.40 -22.75
C MET A 89 -14.40 -0.43 -21.46
N VAL A 90 -15.72 -0.36 -21.60
CA VAL A 90 -16.67 -0.54 -20.51
C VAL A 90 -17.45 -1.81 -20.78
N MET A 91 -17.44 -2.74 -19.82
CA MET A 91 -18.14 -4.02 -19.91
C MET A 91 -18.47 -4.54 -18.51
N PRO A 92 -19.46 -5.44 -18.37
CA PRO A 92 -19.71 -6.10 -17.10
C PRO A 92 -18.54 -7.01 -16.70
N VAL A 93 -17.98 -6.78 -15.50
CA VAL A 93 -16.98 -7.66 -14.90
C VAL A 93 -17.49 -8.06 -13.52
N PRO A 94 -18.18 -9.20 -13.39
CA PRO A 94 -18.91 -9.57 -12.18
C PRO A 94 -18.00 -9.90 -11.01
N ASP A 95 -16.79 -10.38 -11.27
CA ASP A 95 -15.85 -10.78 -10.22
C ASP A 95 -14.37 -10.67 -10.64
N HIS A 96 -13.49 -10.92 -9.68
CA HIS A 96 -12.03 -10.89 -9.90
C HIS A 96 -11.53 -12.01 -10.82
N ALA A 97 -12.28 -13.11 -11.00
CA ALA A 97 -11.88 -14.17 -11.93
C ALA A 97 -12.04 -13.71 -13.38
N VAL A 98 -13.13 -13.02 -13.67
CA VAL A 98 -13.34 -12.39 -15.00
C VAL A 98 -12.34 -11.25 -15.22
N ALA A 99 -12.07 -10.42 -14.19
CA ALA A 99 -11.07 -9.36 -14.28
C ALA A 99 -9.67 -9.91 -14.59
N LEU A 100 -9.28 -10.99 -13.92
CA LEU A 100 -8.00 -11.65 -14.16
C LEU A 100 -7.90 -12.22 -15.58
N ARG A 101 -8.97 -12.89 -16.05
CA ARG A 101 -9.01 -13.43 -17.41
C ARG A 101 -8.83 -12.32 -18.44
N ALA A 102 -9.57 -11.22 -18.30
CA ALA A 102 -9.44 -10.06 -19.18
C ALA A 102 -8.00 -9.51 -19.19
N ALA A 103 -7.34 -9.44 -18.03
CA ALA A 103 -5.95 -9.01 -17.93
C ALA A 103 -4.98 -9.98 -18.63
N LEU A 104 -5.15 -11.28 -18.47
CA LEU A 104 -4.34 -12.28 -19.15
C LEU A 104 -4.52 -12.22 -20.68
N GLU A 105 -5.75 -12.06 -21.17
CA GLU A 105 -6.07 -11.87 -22.57
C GLU A 105 -5.43 -10.59 -23.14
N GLN A 106 -5.41 -9.50 -22.39
CA GLN A 106 -4.72 -8.25 -22.78
C GLN A 106 -3.21 -8.45 -22.90
N LEU A 107 -2.62 -9.28 -22.05
CA LEU A 107 -1.18 -9.53 -22.04
C LEU A 107 -0.74 -10.47 -23.17
N THR A 108 -1.56 -11.45 -23.56
CA THR A 108 -1.21 -12.52 -24.51
C THR A 108 -2.01 -12.50 -25.81
N GLY A 109 -3.02 -11.63 -25.93
CA GLY A 109 -3.83 -11.48 -27.14
C GLY A 109 -3.13 -10.70 -28.25
N ASN A 110 -3.82 -10.52 -29.39
CA ASN A 110 -3.29 -9.75 -30.53
C ASN A 110 -2.90 -8.32 -30.10
N GLY A 111 -1.62 -7.99 -30.26
CA GLY A 111 -1.06 -6.72 -29.83
C GLY A 111 -0.63 -6.67 -28.35
N GLY A 112 -0.78 -7.75 -27.61
CA GLY A 112 -0.22 -7.90 -26.27
C GLY A 112 1.31 -8.02 -26.27
N PRO A 113 1.96 -7.73 -25.15
CA PRO A 113 3.43 -7.75 -25.05
C PRO A 113 4.03 -9.16 -24.94
N LEU A 114 3.22 -10.20 -24.71
CA LEU A 114 3.66 -11.59 -24.52
C LEU A 114 3.11 -12.48 -25.63
N GLY A 115 3.95 -13.38 -26.12
CA GLY A 115 3.52 -14.47 -27.00
C GLY A 115 2.79 -15.60 -26.24
N SER A 116 3.13 -15.78 -24.98
CA SER A 116 2.51 -16.74 -24.05
C SER A 116 2.66 -16.26 -22.62
N ILE A 117 1.71 -16.62 -21.76
CA ILE A 117 1.80 -16.36 -20.33
C ILE A 117 2.94 -17.14 -19.64
N ASP A 118 3.43 -18.21 -20.27
CA ASP A 118 4.58 -18.99 -19.80
C ASP A 118 5.90 -18.20 -19.83
N GLU A 119 5.93 -17.05 -20.51
CA GLU A 119 7.08 -16.14 -20.47
C GLU A 119 7.21 -15.40 -19.14
N VAL A 120 6.14 -15.35 -18.33
CA VAL A 120 6.16 -14.73 -17.00
C VAL A 120 6.92 -15.60 -16.03
N ALA A 121 8.05 -15.08 -15.55
CA ALA A 121 8.91 -15.78 -14.59
C ALA A 121 8.33 -15.87 -13.18
N ALA A 122 7.54 -14.88 -12.76
CA ALA A 122 6.82 -14.87 -11.49
C ALA A 122 5.67 -13.84 -11.48
N VAL A 123 4.68 -14.08 -10.61
CA VAL A 123 3.65 -13.09 -10.28
C VAL A 123 3.87 -12.57 -8.87
N GLY A 124 4.10 -11.27 -8.72
CA GLY A 124 4.24 -10.58 -7.46
C GLY A 124 2.93 -9.93 -6.99
N PHE A 125 2.58 -10.14 -5.71
CA PHE A 125 1.42 -9.52 -5.07
C PHE A 125 1.86 -8.56 -3.96
N LYS A 126 1.21 -7.41 -3.92
CA LYS A 126 1.23 -6.56 -2.73
C LYS A 126 0.24 -7.13 -1.71
N ALA A 127 0.70 -8.02 -0.83
CA ALA A 127 -0.15 -8.62 0.22
C ALA A 127 -0.23 -7.70 1.45
N VAL A 128 -1.37 -7.72 2.16
CA VAL A 128 -1.59 -6.78 3.27
C VAL A 128 -1.19 -7.37 4.61
N HIS A 129 -1.79 -8.46 5.04
CA HIS A 129 -1.56 -9.00 6.37
C HIS A 129 -1.39 -10.52 6.36
N GLY A 130 -0.23 -11.00 6.76
CA GLY A 130 0.09 -12.43 6.85
C GLY A 130 0.13 -12.99 8.28
N GLY A 131 -0.15 -12.17 9.31
CA GLY A 131 -0.09 -12.61 10.71
C GLY A 131 1.28 -13.15 11.08
N ARG A 132 1.40 -14.48 11.12
CA ARG A 132 2.64 -15.21 11.40
C ARG A 132 3.64 -15.20 10.23
N VAL A 133 3.20 -14.82 9.04
CA VAL A 133 4.03 -14.69 7.83
C VAL A 133 4.23 -13.23 7.49
N SER A 134 5.45 -12.83 7.17
CA SER A 134 5.79 -11.46 6.83
C SER A 134 6.96 -11.41 5.84
N GLY A 135 7.28 -10.21 5.30
CA GLY A 135 8.34 -10.04 4.32
C GLY A 135 7.92 -10.40 2.91
N VAL A 136 8.85 -10.93 2.12
CA VAL A 136 8.63 -11.39 0.75
C VAL A 136 8.74 -12.91 0.73
N VAL A 137 7.65 -13.59 0.40
CA VAL A 137 7.56 -15.06 0.48
C VAL A 137 6.88 -15.65 -0.73
N ARG A 138 7.22 -16.90 -1.07
CA ARG A 138 6.47 -17.67 -2.06
C ARG A 138 5.09 -18.00 -1.51
N VAL A 139 4.05 -17.80 -2.29
CA VAL A 139 2.69 -18.18 -1.92
C VAL A 139 2.56 -19.70 -1.88
N THR A 140 2.24 -20.22 -0.71
CA THR A 140 1.98 -21.64 -0.43
C THR A 140 0.61 -21.77 0.24
N PRO A 141 0.04 -22.98 0.35
CA PRO A 141 -1.18 -23.18 1.13
C PRO A 141 -1.08 -22.64 2.57
N ASP A 142 0.09 -22.75 3.20
CA ASP A 142 0.34 -22.21 4.54
C ASP A 142 0.32 -20.69 4.60
N VAL A 143 0.88 -20.01 3.59
CA VAL A 143 0.80 -18.54 3.46
C VAL A 143 -0.64 -18.07 3.28
N LEU A 144 -1.43 -18.78 2.46
CA LEU A 144 -2.85 -18.47 2.27
C LEU A 144 -3.66 -18.69 3.56
N ALA A 145 -3.36 -19.75 4.31
CA ALA A 145 -3.98 -20.00 5.62
C ALA A 145 -3.63 -18.88 6.61
N ALA A 146 -2.36 -18.46 6.66
CA ALA A 146 -1.93 -17.35 7.51
C ALA A 146 -2.62 -16.01 7.16
N MET A 147 -2.88 -15.77 5.89
CA MET A 147 -3.67 -14.60 5.46
C MET A 147 -5.15 -14.73 5.87
N GLU A 148 -5.72 -15.94 5.82
CA GLU A 148 -7.09 -16.17 6.25
C GLU A 148 -7.28 -16.03 7.76
N GLU A 149 -6.29 -16.40 8.58
CA GLU A 149 -6.29 -16.14 10.03
C GLU A 149 -6.44 -14.64 10.36
N MET A 150 -6.03 -13.76 9.44
CA MET A 150 -6.09 -12.30 9.61
C MET A 150 -7.27 -11.65 8.86
N ARG A 151 -8.26 -12.40 8.44
CA ARG A 151 -9.41 -11.88 7.68
C ARG A 151 -10.20 -10.81 8.45
N GLU A 152 -10.38 -11.01 9.74
CA GLU A 152 -11.12 -10.07 10.61
C GLU A 152 -10.33 -8.78 10.86
N VAL A 153 -9.00 -8.83 10.75
CA VAL A 153 -8.11 -7.68 10.95
C VAL A 153 -7.92 -6.87 9.67
N ALA A 154 -8.00 -7.52 8.50
CA ALA A 154 -7.89 -6.91 7.19
C ALA A 154 -9.04 -7.32 6.26
N PRO A 155 -10.31 -7.08 6.63
CA PRO A 155 -11.48 -7.66 5.94
C PRO A 155 -11.65 -7.16 4.50
N ALA A 156 -11.27 -5.91 4.23
CA ALA A 156 -11.35 -5.34 2.88
C ALA A 156 -10.25 -5.82 1.93
N HIS A 157 -9.20 -6.48 2.45
CA HIS A 157 -8.00 -6.80 1.68
C HIS A 157 -7.73 -8.31 1.60
N ASN A 158 -7.60 -9.00 2.74
CA ASN A 158 -7.16 -10.40 2.73
C ASN A 158 -8.09 -11.34 1.95
N PRO A 159 -9.42 -11.34 2.12
CA PRO A 159 -10.29 -12.26 1.40
C PRO A 159 -10.18 -12.17 -0.14
N PRO A 160 -10.25 -10.98 -0.78
CA PRO A 160 -10.08 -10.88 -2.23
C PRO A 160 -8.68 -11.30 -2.69
N TYR A 161 -7.62 -11.00 -1.93
CA TYR A 161 -6.27 -11.43 -2.27
C TYR A 161 -6.11 -12.95 -2.23
N VAL A 162 -6.59 -13.62 -1.19
CA VAL A 162 -6.52 -15.08 -1.05
C VAL A 162 -7.29 -15.75 -2.20
N LYS A 163 -8.48 -15.26 -2.53
CA LYS A 163 -9.28 -15.77 -3.65
C LYS A 163 -8.53 -15.65 -4.97
N ALA A 164 -7.92 -14.50 -5.24
CA ALA A 164 -7.18 -14.27 -6.48
C ALA A 164 -5.87 -15.07 -6.55
N MET A 165 -5.15 -15.20 -5.44
CA MET A 165 -3.92 -16.03 -5.39
C MET A 165 -4.24 -17.51 -5.63
N ARG A 166 -5.34 -18.05 -5.07
CA ARG A 166 -5.80 -19.41 -5.36
C ARG A 166 -6.13 -19.60 -6.83
N LEU A 167 -6.88 -18.66 -7.40
CA LEU A 167 -7.25 -18.71 -8.81
C LEU A 167 -6.02 -18.66 -9.73
N LEU A 168 -5.06 -17.78 -9.42
CA LEU A 168 -3.82 -17.70 -10.21
C LEU A 168 -2.96 -18.95 -10.06
N ALA A 169 -2.86 -19.52 -8.86
CA ALA A 169 -2.15 -20.78 -8.65
C ALA A 169 -2.77 -21.93 -9.47
N GLU A 170 -4.09 -21.95 -9.62
CA GLU A 170 -4.80 -22.92 -10.46
C GLU A 170 -4.56 -22.67 -11.97
N LYS A 171 -4.63 -21.42 -12.40
CA LYS A 171 -4.51 -21.05 -13.83
C LYS A 171 -3.07 -21.03 -14.33
N LEU A 172 -2.11 -20.78 -13.46
CA LEU A 172 -0.69 -20.65 -13.76
C LEU A 172 0.15 -21.58 -12.87
N PRO A 173 -0.05 -22.90 -12.94
CA PRO A 173 0.55 -23.86 -12.00
C PRO A 173 2.09 -23.90 -12.07
N LYS A 174 2.67 -23.46 -13.17
CA LYS A 174 4.13 -23.43 -13.37
C LYS A 174 4.76 -22.10 -12.95
N VAL A 175 3.97 -21.03 -12.83
CA VAL A 175 4.46 -19.69 -12.52
C VAL A 175 4.47 -19.49 -11.01
N PRO A 176 5.62 -19.23 -10.37
CA PRO A 176 5.67 -18.96 -8.94
C PRO A 176 4.92 -17.69 -8.58
N LEU A 177 4.08 -17.78 -7.57
CA LEU A 177 3.40 -16.64 -6.96
C LEU A 177 4.20 -16.17 -5.74
N VAL A 178 4.41 -14.87 -5.61
CA VAL A 178 5.20 -14.24 -4.54
C VAL A 178 4.38 -13.15 -3.87
N ALA A 179 4.25 -13.21 -2.55
CA ALA A 179 3.59 -12.20 -1.75
C ALA A 179 4.62 -11.29 -1.06
N ALA A 180 4.53 -9.99 -1.29
CA ALA A 180 5.26 -8.97 -0.55
C ALA A 180 4.31 -8.32 0.46
N PHE A 181 4.47 -8.66 1.74
CA PHE A 181 3.58 -8.18 2.79
C PHE A 181 3.88 -6.74 3.18
N GLU A 182 2.83 -5.92 3.28
CA GLU A 182 2.90 -4.53 3.74
C GLU A 182 3.47 -4.41 5.16
N THR A 183 3.31 -5.45 5.97
CA THR A 183 3.89 -5.54 7.32
C THR A 183 5.39 -5.84 7.33
N GLY A 184 5.96 -6.28 6.21
CA GLY A 184 7.32 -6.82 6.14
C GLY A 184 8.42 -5.83 6.51
N PHE A 185 8.29 -4.56 6.11
CA PHE A 185 9.26 -3.52 6.47
C PHE A 185 9.31 -3.25 7.98
N HIS A 186 8.18 -3.47 8.65
CA HIS A 186 8.01 -3.22 10.09
C HIS A 186 8.44 -4.39 10.99
N ALA A 187 8.92 -5.49 10.42
CA ALA A 187 9.41 -6.63 11.21
C ALA A 187 10.60 -6.28 12.14
N THR A 188 11.29 -5.19 11.86
CA THR A 188 12.43 -4.69 12.65
C THR A 188 12.03 -3.80 13.83
N ILE A 189 10.75 -3.52 14.03
CA ILE A 189 10.26 -2.72 15.16
C ILE A 189 10.56 -3.44 16.47
N PRO A 190 11.29 -2.81 17.41
CA PRO A 190 11.63 -3.43 18.69
C PRO A 190 10.36 -3.64 19.55
N PRO A 191 10.39 -4.63 20.48
CA PRO A 191 9.23 -4.96 21.31
C PRO A 191 8.58 -3.76 22.01
N ARG A 192 9.38 -2.81 22.52
CA ARG A 192 8.89 -1.61 23.21
C ARG A 192 7.96 -0.72 22.35
N ASN A 193 8.14 -0.77 21.02
CA ASN A 193 7.32 0.00 20.07
C ASN A 193 6.31 -0.89 19.31
N GLY A 194 6.50 -2.22 19.37
CA GLY A 194 5.70 -3.20 18.66
C GLY A 194 4.64 -3.92 19.48
N LEU A 195 4.77 -3.93 20.82
CA LEU A 195 3.80 -4.59 21.69
C LEU A 195 2.81 -3.59 22.30
N TYR A 196 1.59 -4.05 22.54
CA TYR A 196 0.63 -3.37 23.38
C TYR A 196 0.73 -3.87 24.80
N ALA A 197 0.41 -3.02 25.79
CA ALA A 197 0.33 -3.41 27.22
C ALA A 197 -0.97 -4.18 27.48
N VAL A 198 -1.09 -5.36 26.92
CA VAL A 198 -2.25 -6.27 27.03
C VAL A 198 -1.81 -7.56 27.73
N PRO A 199 -2.75 -8.42 28.18
CA PRO A 199 -2.40 -9.73 28.73
C PRO A 199 -1.50 -10.51 27.75
N THR A 200 -0.46 -11.15 28.28
CA THR A 200 0.56 -11.89 27.50
C THR A 200 -0.09 -12.93 26.56
N GLU A 201 -1.16 -13.56 27.02
CA GLU A 201 -1.92 -14.52 26.22
C GLU A 201 -2.44 -13.93 24.90
N TRP A 202 -2.82 -12.65 24.87
CA TRP A 202 -3.27 -11.98 23.65
C TRP A 202 -2.13 -11.86 22.63
N VAL A 203 -0.92 -11.62 23.11
CA VAL A 203 0.26 -11.54 22.25
C VAL A 203 0.64 -12.93 21.74
N GLU A 204 0.71 -13.92 22.63
CA GLU A 204 1.20 -15.26 22.32
C GLU A 204 0.21 -16.08 21.49
N LYS A 205 -1.07 -16.09 21.88
CA LYS A 205 -2.10 -16.90 21.21
C LYS A 205 -2.79 -16.18 20.07
N HIS A 206 -3.03 -14.87 20.21
CA HIS A 206 -3.82 -14.07 19.26
C HIS A 206 -2.99 -13.07 18.45
N ARG A 207 -1.67 -13.02 18.66
CA ARG A 207 -0.72 -12.16 17.95
C ARG A 207 -1.09 -10.67 18.01
N VAL A 208 -1.69 -10.22 19.11
CA VAL A 208 -2.09 -8.82 19.32
C VAL A 208 -0.84 -7.97 19.51
N ARG A 209 -0.41 -7.37 18.42
CA ARG A 209 0.76 -6.47 18.39
C ARG A 209 0.61 -5.44 17.27
N ARG A 210 1.47 -4.43 17.28
CA ARG A 210 1.61 -3.50 16.17
C ARG A 210 2.38 -4.19 15.03
N PHE A 211 1.73 -4.35 13.88
CA PHE A 211 2.34 -4.87 12.66
C PHE A 211 2.82 -3.75 11.76
N GLY A 212 2.05 -2.66 11.64
CA GLY A 212 2.31 -1.58 10.70
C GLY A 212 1.99 -1.95 9.26
N PHE A 213 1.75 -0.95 8.44
CA PHE A 213 1.37 -1.13 7.03
C PHE A 213 2.05 -0.06 6.17
N HIS A 214 1.76 -0.01 4.87
CA HIS A 214 2.45 0.81 3.88
C HIS A 214 3.96 0.49 3.81
N GLY A 215 4.34 -0.72 4.18
CA GLY A 215 5.73 -1.14 4.27
C GLY A 215 6.49 -1.04 2.96
N ALA A 216 5.84 -1.27 1.82
CA ALA A 216 6.44 -1.07 0.51
C ALA A 216 6.83 0.40 0.28
N SER A 217 5.93 1.34 0.63
CA SER A 217 6.18 2.78 0.52
C SER A 217 7.30 3.24 1.47
N HIS A 218 7.20 2.89 2.76
CA HIS A 218 8.20 3.27 3.75
C HIS A 218 9.58 2.67 3.46
N ARG A 219 9.64 1.43 2.95
CA ARG A 219 10.89 0.79 2.51
C ARG A 219 11.51 1.51 1.32
N TYR A 220 10.70 1.90 0.33
CA TYR A 220 11.18 2.67 -0.82
C TYR A 220 11.79 4.00 -0.37
N VAL A 221 11.08 4.74 0.48
CA VAL A 221 11.56 6.00 1.04
C VAL A 221 12.86 5.79 1.84
N ALA A 222 12.93 4.76 2.68
CA ALA A 222 14.15 4.45 3.44
C ALA A 222 15.35 4.16 2.54
N GLY A 223 15.15 3.42 1.45
CA GLY A 223 16.17 3.16 0.43
C GLY A 223 16.66 4.45 -0.24
N ARG A 224 15.71 5.26 -0.73
CA ARG A 224 16.03 6.54 -1.38
C ARG A 224 16.77 7.51 -0.46
N LEU A 225 16.34 7.62 0.80
CA LEU A 225 17.03 8.44 1.78
C LEU A 225 18.47 7.93 2.06
N SER A 226 18.65 6.61 2.09
CA SER A 226 19.99 6.02 2.27
C SER A 226 20.94 6.26 1.09
N GLU A 227 20.40 6.48 -0.11
CA GLU A 227 21.18 6.86 -1.31
C GLU A 227 21.49 8.36 -1.32
N LEU A 228 20.55 9.20 -0.88
CA LEU A 228 20.69 10.67 -0.92
C LEU A 228 21.51 11.21 0.27
N GLU A 229 21.47 10.55 1.42
CA GLU A 229 22.13 10.98 2.65
C GLU A 229 23.29 10.06 3.01
N THR A 230 24.45 10.63 3.23
CA THR A 230 25.66 9.90 3.64
C THR A 230 25.85 9.84 5.16
N LYS A 231 25.15 10.71 5.91
CA LYS A 231 25.23 10.75 7.38
C LYS A 231 24.78 9.41 8.00
N ARG A 232 25.53 8.94 8.99
CA ARG A 232 25.20 7.75 9.79
C ARG A 232 25.45 8.02 11.28
N PRO A 233 24.59 7.56 12.20
CA PRO A 233 23.29 6.93 11.90
C PRO A 233 22.30 7.93 11.28
N LEU A 234 21.53 7.48 10.29
CA LEU A 234 20.48 8.28 9.66
C LEU A 234 19.15 8.10 10.41
N ARG A 235 18.60 9.20 10.92
CA ARG A 235 17.34 9.25 11.65
C ARG A 235 16.30 9.96 10.78
N ALA A 236 15.32 9.21 10.31
CA ALA A 236 14.35 9.72 9.36
C ALA A 236 12.91 9.41 9.80
N VAL A 237 11.98 10.25 9.37
CA VAL A 237 10.55 9.98 9.43
C VAL A 237 9.99 9.98 8.02
N SER A 238 9.28 8.91 7.67
CA SER A 238 8.54 8.79 6.41
C SER A 238 7.06 8.97 6.67
N CYS A 239 6.44 9.92 5.97
CA CYS A 239 5.03 10.27 6.04
C CYS A 239 4.34 9.80 4.77
N HIS A 240 3.57 8.72 4.84
CA HIS A 240 2.67 8.27 3.77
C HIS A 240 1.29 8.89 4.02
N LEU A 241 1.00 10.02 3.36
CA LEU A 241 -0.21 10.84 3.59
C LEU A 241 -1.14 10.77 2.37
N GLY A 242 -1.71 9.60 2.11
CA GLY A 242 -2.73 9.38 1.10
C GLY A 242 -4.14 9.30 1.70
N GLY A 243 -5.11 8.78 0.94
CA GLY A 243 -6.44 8.46 1.48
C GLY A 243 -6.39 7.47 2.66
N SER A 244 -5.37 6.61 2.68
CA SER A 244 -4.90 5.90 3.87
C SER A 244 -3.55 6.49 4.27
N SER A 245 -3.33 6.77 5.57
CA SER A 245 -2.18 7.52 6.05
C SER A 245 -1.44 6.79 7.17
N SER A 246 -0.11 6.87 7.14
CA SER A 246 0.75 6.40 8.24
C SER A 246 2.07 7.15 8.32
N ILE A 247 2.68 7.12 9.48
CA ILE A 247 4.02 7.65 9.75
C ILE A 247 4.90 6.49 10.19
N CYS A 248 6.13 6.44 9.69
CA CYS A 248 7.12 5.46 10.06
C CYS A 248 8.42 6.14 10.54
N TRP A 249 8.93 5.69 11.68
CA TRP A 249 10.23 6.11 12.22
C TRP A 249 11.30 5.15 11.73
N ILE A 250 12.36 5.72 11.14
CA ILE A 250 13.38 4.95 10.42
C ILE A 250 14.75 5.30 11.01
N ARG A 251 15.50 4.29 11.37
CA ARG A 251 16.91 4.41 11.77
C ARG A 251 17.76 3.50 10.88
N ASP A 252 18.72 4.08 10.17
CA ASP A 252 19.61 3.36 9.25
C ASP A 252 18.88 2.40 8.30
N GLY A 253 17.84 2.89 7.65
CA GLY A 253 17.05 2.14 6.68
C GLY A 253 16.08 1.10 7.28
N LYS A 254 15.98 0.99 8.62
CA LYS A 254 15.11 0.03 9.33
C LYS A 254 13.95 0.75 10.02
N SER A 255 12.76 0.18 9.95
CA SER A 255 11.62 0.65 10.74
C SER A 255 11.85 0.38 12.23
N VAL A 256 11.74 1.43 13.06
CA VAL A 256 11.81 1.32 14.52
C VAL A 256 10.49 1.65 15.20
N GLY A 257 9.50 2.15 14.44
CA GLY A 257 8.15 2.42 14.91
C GLY A 257 7.27 2.91 13.77
N THR A 258 5.95 2.79 13.93
CA THR A 258 4.97 3.26 12.95
C THR A 258 3.65 3.60 13.63
N SER A 259 2.85 4.47 13.03
CA SER A 259 1.56 4.87 13.56
C SER A 259 0.49 3.79 13.46
N MET A 260 0.46 2.99 12.38
CA MET A 260 -0.52 1.90 12.25
C MET A 260 -0.22 0.76 13.20
N GLY A 261 -1.27 0.13 13.72
CA GLY A 261 -1.21 -0.90 14.75
C GLY A 261 -1.33 -2.33 14.24
N MET A 262 -2.21 -3.11 14.87
CA MET A 262 -2.54 -4.47 14.48
C MET A 262 -3.28 -4.48 13.13
N SER A 263 -4.13 -3.51 12.92
CA SER A 263 -4.87 -3.29 11.67
C SER A 263 -4.48 -1.96 11.01
N PRO A 264 -4.85 -1.73 9.75
CA PRO A 264 -4.67 -0.44 9.09
C PRO A 264 -5.70 0.62 9.53
N GLN A 265 -6.47 0.35 10.60
CA GLN A 265 -7.52 1.24 11.11
C GLN A 265 -7.00 2.23 12.15
N SER A 266 -5.92 1.90 12.87
CA SER A 266 -5.35 2.71 13.94
C SER A 266 -4.28 3.70 13.44
N GLY A 267 -3.82 4.57 14.31
CA GLY A 267 -2.84 5.61 14.04
C GLY A 267 -3.52 6.92 13.65
N LEU A 268 -3.11 7.51 12.55
CA LEU A 268 -3.69 8.75 12.04
C LEU A 268 -5.17 8.57 11.65
N PRO A 269 -6.04 9.58 11.86
CA PRO A 269 -7.29 9.63 11.14
C PRO A 269 -7.01 9.63 9.64
N GLN A 270 -7.88 8.97 8.88
CA GLN A 270 -7.68 8.80 7.44
C GLN A 270 -8.92 9.36 6.72
N ASN A 271 -8.99 9.20 5.42
CA ASN A 271 -10.14 9.66 4.65
C ASN A 271 -11.49 9.28 5.32
N ASN A 272 -11.70 8.00 5.64
CA ASN A 272 -12.95 7.46 6.17
C ASN A 272 -12.76 6.52 7.38
N ARG A 273 -11.57 6.51 8.01
CA ARG A 273 -11.23 5.68 9.16
C ARG A 273 -10.86 6.56 10.34
N ALA A 274 -11.32 6.18 11.52
CA ALA A 274 -11.19 7.00 12.74
C ALA A 274 -9.72 7.24 13.16
N GLY A 275 -8.82 6.28 12.94
CA GLY A 275 -7.50 6.28 13.56
C GLY A 275 -7.56 5.76 15.00
N ASP A 276 -6.64 6.23 15.85
CA ASP A 276 -6.59 5.83 17.26
C ASP A 276 -7.85 6.31 18.00
N LEU A 277 -8.44 5.40 18.77
CA LEU A 277 -9.64 5.62 19.55
C LEU A 277 -9.53 4.86 20.87
N ASP A 278 -10.04 5.43 21.97
CA ASP A 278 -10.24 4.72 23.22
C ASP A 278 -11.31 3.63 23.03
N PRO A 279 -11.00 2.35 23.29
CA PRO A 279 -11.95 1.24 23.09
C PRO A 279 -13.21 1.36 23.96
N PHE A 280 -13.16 2.05 25.11
CA PHE A 280 -14.33 2.29 25.94
C PHE A 280 -15.36 3.24 25.29
N ALA A 281 -14.95 4.07 24.34
CA ALA A 281 -15.88 4.87 23.55
C ALA A 281 -16.87 3.98 22.77
N LEU A 282 -16.41 2.83 22.27
CA LEU A 282 -17.28 1.85 21.58
C LEU A 282 -18.35 1.29 22.54
N LEU A 283 -17.95 0.91 23.76
CA LEU A 283 -18.89 0.41 24.75
C LEU A 283 -19.91 1.47 25.13
N HIS A 284 -19.47 2.73 25.29
CA HIS A 284 -20.36 3.84 25.61
C HIS A 284 -21.41 4.07 24.51
N VAL A 285 -20.98 4.15 23.26
CA VAL A 285 -21.88 4.36 22.11
C VAL A 285 -22.81 3.15 21.90
N ALA A 286 -22.31 1.92 22.03
CA ALA A 286 -23.11 0.70 21.90
C ALA A 286 -24.29 0.72 22.91
N LYS A 287 -24.01 1.03 24.19
CA LYS A 287 -25.04 1.13 25.24
C LYS A 287 -26.03 2.28 25.00
N ALA A 288 -25.56 3.41 24.50
CA ALA A 288 -26.40 4.58 24.25
C ALA A 288 -27.31 4.41 23.02
N THR A 289 -26.90 3.63 22.04
CA THR A 289 -27.58 3.50 20.74
C THR A 289 -28.23 2.13 20.49
N GLY A 290 -27.91 1.12 21.29
CA GLY A 290 -28.34 -0.27 21.10
C GLY A 290 -27.68 -0.98 19.90
N ARG A 291 -26.64 -0.39 19.30
CA ARG A 291 -25.94 -0.94 18.14
C ARG A 291 -24.95 -2.02 18.55
N SER A 292 -24.71 -2.98 17.66
CA SER A 292 -23.73 -4.04 17.88
C SER A 292 -22.29 -3.50 17.82
N PHE A 293 -21.36 -4.23 18.41
CA PHE A 293 -19.94 -3.88 18.35
C PHE A 293 -19.41 -3.93 16.92
N GLU A 294 -19.86 -4.91 16.15
CA GLU A 294 -19.52 -5.10 14.74
C GLU A 294 -19.99 -3.92 13.87
N ASP A 295 -21.22 -3.43 14.07
CA ASP A 295 -21.73 -2.27 13.33
C ASP A 295 -20.90 -1.02 13.60
N LEU A 296 -20.49 -0.83 14.86
CA LEU A 296 -19.64 0.31 15.24
C LEU A 296 -18.24 0.20 14.63
N LEU A 297 -17.65 -1.00 14.56
CA LEU A 297 -16.38 -1.21 13.88
C LEU A 297 -16.48 -0.94 12.38
N VAL A 298 -17.56 -1.37 11.73
CA VAL A 298 -17.84 -1.06 10.31
C VAL A 298 -17.94 0.44 10.09
N GLU A 299 -18.62 1.16 10.99
CA GLU A 299 -18.74 2.62 10.91
C GLU A 299 -17.38 3.31 11.07
N LEU A 300 -16.59 2.92 12.07
CA LEU A 300 -15.25 3.48 12.30
C LEU A 300 -14.27 3.20 11.15
N SER A 301 -14.47 2.12 10.43
CA SER A 301 -13.61 1.72 9.31
C SER A 301 -14.03 2.27 7.94
N GLY A 302 -15.24 2.84 7.83
CA GLY A 302 -15.79 3.22 6.54
C GLY A 302 -16.56 4.55 6.49
N LYS A 303 -17.01 5.09 7.65
CA LYS A 303 -17.84 6.31 7.75
C LYS A 303 -17.31 7.33 8.74
N ALA A 304 -16.13 7.10 9.30
CA ALA A 304 -15.45 7.99 10.23
C ALA A 304 -14.35 8.81 9.53
N GLY A 305 -13.28 9.11 10.22
CA GLY A 305 -12.15 9.87 9.70
C GLY A 305 -12.52 11.27 9.27
N LEU A 306 -11.80 11.77 8.28
CA LEU A 306 -11.99 13.13 7.77
C LEU A 306 -13.39 13.36 7.18
N ALA A 307 -13.91 12.37 6.44
CA ALA A 307 -15.27 12.43 5.89
C ALA A 307 -16.33 12.47 6.99
N GLY A 308 -16.22 11.61 8.00
CA GLY A 308 -17.15 11.57 9.13
C GLY A 308 -17.14 12.84 9.96
N MET A 309 -15.95 13.41 10.20
CA MET A 309 -15.78 14.65 10.96
C MET A 309 -16.31 15.87 10.19
N SER A 310 -15.97 16.01 8.94
CA SER A 310 -16.37 17.15 8.10
C SER A 310 -17.86 17.12 7.73
N GLY A 311 -18.40 15.90 7.59
CA GLY A 311 -19.74 15.67 7.04
C GLY A 311 -19.85 15.95 5.53
N THR A 312 -18.68 16.04 4.84
CA THR A 312 -18.61 16.29 3.39
C THR A 312 -17.74 15.25 2.70
N SER A 313 -16.44 15.46 2.64
CA SER A 313 -15.47 14.62 1.95
C SER A 313 -14.32 14.23 2.90
N GLY A 314 -13.62 13.14 2.56
CA GLY A 314 -12.33 12.79 3.19
C GLY A 314 -11.13 13.20 2.33
N ASP A 315 -11.34 13.79 1.15
CA ASP A 315 -10.26 14.32 0.32
C ASP A 315 -9.81 15.69 0.85
N MET A 316 -8.51 15.85 1.04
CA MET A 316 -7.94 17.07 1.61
C MET A 316 -8.22 18.30 0.76
N ARG A 317 -8.26 18.17 -0.55
CA ARG A 317 -8.55 19.27 -1.50
C ARG A 317 -9.96 19.79 -1.28
N ASP A 318 -10.93 18.89 -1.17
CA ASP A 318 -12.33 19.24 -0.93
C ASP A 318 -12.51 19.87 0.47
N LEU A 319 -11.74 19.37 1.46
CA LEU A 319 -11.76 19.91 2.83
C LEU A 319 -11.17 21.32 2.91
N GLU A 320 -10.07 21.57 2.21
CA GLU A 320 -9.46 22.91 2.13
C GLU A 320 -10.41 23.91 1.46
N GLU A 321 -11.05 23.52 0.38
CA GLU A 321 -12.06 24.33 -0.31
C GLU A 321 -13.27 24.63 0.60
N ALA A 322 -13.83 23.59 1.24
CA ALA A 322 -14.95 23.75 2.16
C ALA A 322 -14.59 24.63 3.36
N ALA A 323 -13.40 24.48 3.93
CA ALA A 323 -12.92 25.29 5.04
C ALA A 323 -12.72 26.75 4.64
N ALA A 324 -12.21 27.01 3.44
CA ALA A 324 -12.07 28.35 2.89
C ALA A 324 -13.45 29.00 2.63
N ALA A 325 -14.46 28.21 2.29
CA ALA A 325 -15.85 28.64 2.17
C ALA A 325 -16.58 28.82 3.51
N GLY A 326 -15.89 28.65 4.67
CA GLY A 326 -16.43 28.88 5.99
C GLY A 326 -17.00 27.63 6.69
N ASN A 327 -16.80 26.42 6.14
CA ASN A 327 -17.20 25.19 6.82
C ASN A 327 -16.28 24.90 8.02
N THR A 328 -16.77 25.17 9.22
CA THR A 328 -16.02 24.98 10.48
C THR A 328 -15.71 23.51 10.76
N ARG A 329 -16.58 22.56 10.36
CA ARG A 329 -16.34 21.13 10.56
C ARG A 329 -15.20 20.62 9.66
N ALA A 330 -15.13 21.10 8.42
CA ALA A 330 -14.02 20.81 7.52
C ALA A 330 -12.70 21.35 8.08
N ARG A 331 -12.69 22.59 8.61
CA ARG A 331 -11.53 23.16 9.30
C ARG A 331 -11.11 22.29 10.48
N THR A 332 -12.05 21.91 11.35
CA THR A 332 -11.76 21.05 12.50
C THR A 332 -11.19 19.69 12.08
N ALA A 333 -11.71 19.09 11.01
CA ALA A 333 -11.18 17.82 10.49
C ALA A 333 -9.72 17.95 10.05
N ILE A 334 -9.38 19.03 9.34
CA ILE A 334 -7.98 19.35 8.96
C ILE A 334 -7.11 19.52 10.20
N ASP A 335 -7.56 20.29 11.19
CA ASP A 335 -6.79 20.60 12.40
C ASP A 335 -6.52 19.32 13.22
N VAL A 336 -7.49 18.42 13.35
CA VAL A 336 -7.33 17.11 14.00
C VAL A 336 -6.34 16.23 13.24
N TYR A 337 -6.40 16.19 11.91
CA TYR A 337 -5.45 15.45 11.09
C TYR A 337 -4.02 15.95 11.26
N VAL A 338 -3.82 17.27 11.13
CA VAL A 338 -2.52 17.90 11.32
C VAL A 338 -2.00 17.70 12.75
N GLY A 339 -2.88 17.84 13.75
CA GLY A 339 -2.56 17.59 15.17
C GLY A 339 -2.06 16.16 15.39
N SER A 340 -2.73 15.18 14.78
CA SER A 340 -2.34 13.76 14.85
C SER A 340 -0.98 13.50 14.16
N ILE A 341 -0.74 14.11 13.00
CA ILE A 341 0.58 14.05 12.32
C ILE A 341 1.67 14.59 13.23
N ARG A 342 1.46 15.78 13.83
CA ARG A 342 2.42 16.41 14.76
C ARG A 342 2.71 15.54 15.97
N HIS A 343 1.70 14.88 16.53
CA HIS A 343 1.86 13.93 17.64
C HIS A 343 2.81 12.79 17.27
N TRP A 344 2.55 12.12 16.14
CA TRP A 344 3.37 11.01 15.68
C TRP A 344 4.78 11.43 15.22
N LEU A 345 4.94 12.63 14.67
CA LEU A 345 6.26 13.22 14.38
C LEU A 345 7.03 13.46 15.67
N GLY A 346 6.39 14.08 16.68
CA GLY A 346 7.02 14.35 17.97
C GLY A 346 7.49 13.08 18.67
N ALA A 347 6.64 12.06 18.73
CA ALA A 347 7.00 10.75 19.28
C ALA A 347 8.19 10.12 18.52
N GLY A 348 8.21 10.21 17.20
CA GLY A 348 9.31 9.72 16.36
C GLY A 348 10.63 10.44 16.59
N ILE A 349 10.61 11.76 16.71
CA ILE A 349 11.80 12.57 16.99
C ILE A 349 12.42 12.15 18.34
N VAL A 350 11.60 11.95 19.35
CA VAL A 350 12.06 11.53 20.69
C VAL A 350 12.61 10.08 20.64
N GLU A 351 11.88 9.14 20.02
CA GLU A 351 12.32 7.74 19.90
C GLU A 351 13.64 7.62 19.11
N LEU A 352 13.83 8.42 18.10
CA LEU A 352 15.05 8.43 17.28
C LEU A 352 16.20 9.16 17.97
N GLY A 353 15.96 9.94 19.01
CA GLY A 353 16.97 10.79 19.67
C GLY A 353 17.38 11.98 18.79
N GLY A 354 16.45 12.52 18.02
CA GLY A 354 16.60 13.61 17.06
C GLY A 354 16.15 13.21 15.65
N LEU A 355 16.28 14.13 14.72
CA LEU A 355 15.82 13.96 13.34
C LEU A 355 16.80 14.57 12.35
N ASP A 356 17.11 13.84 11.29
CA ASP A 356 17.98 14.32 10.20
C ASP A 356 17.15 14.68 8.96
N CYS A 357 16.08 13.91 8.66
CA CYS A 357 15.19 14.22 7.53
C CYS A 357 13.75 13.74 7.75
N ILE A 358 12.82 14.41 7.05
CA ILE A 358 11.42 13.99 6.90
C ILE A 358 11.16 13.83 5.41
N ALA A 359 10.48 12.75 5.03
CA ALA A 359 10.01 12.50 3.67
C ALA A 359 8.48 12.42 3.63
N PHE A 360 7.89 13.09 2.64
CA PHE A 360 6.45 13.13 2.37
C PHE A 360 6.14 12.42 1.05
#